data_c404bfb817564de512d81a9e65c53d8a
#
_entry.id   c404bfb817564de512d81a9e65c53d8a
#
_cell.length_a   1.000
_cell.length_b   1.000
_cell.length_c   1.000
_cell.angle_alpha   90.00
_cell.angle_beta   90.00
_cell.angle_gamma   90.00
#
_symmetry.space_group_name_H-M   'P 1'
#
loop_
_entity.id
_entity.type
_entity.pdbx_description
1 polymer ?
#
loop_
_entity_poly.entity_id
_entity_poly.type
_entity_poly.pdbx_seq_one_letter_code
_entity_poly.pdbx_strand_id
1 'polypeptide(L)'
;MRHRKSGRQLNRNSSHRQAMFRNMATSLIDHEVIRTTVPKAKELRRVAEPLITLAKEDSVANRRLAFARTRDKAAVGKLFTELGPRYQSRPGGYIRILKCGFRTGDAAPMAIVELVDRPIEDVDLDDEVLETVDAVEDIEDAEIVEETSAEAEEDVKDKS
;
A
#
# COMPACT_ATOMS: atom_id res chain seq x y z
N MET A 1 16.38 27.34 14.62
CA MET A 1 16.80 25.95 14.34
C MET A 1 15.77 24.96 14.89
N ARG A 2 15.46 23.85 14.16
CA ARG A 2 14.51 22.82 14.60
C ARG A 2 15.25 21.55 15.06
N HIS A 3 15.95 21.62 16.16
CA HIS A 3 16.65 20.45 16.70
C HIS A 3 15.64 19.37 17.15
N ARG A 4 15.90 18.10 16.79
CA ARG A 4 15.09 16.91 17.16
C ARG A 4 13.62 16.94 16.74
N LYS A 5 13.18 17.92 15.93
CA LYS A 5 11.82 17.95 15.37
C LYS A 5 11.86 17.30 13.99
N SER A 6 11.76 15.98 13.95
CA SER A 6 11.69 15.20 12.71
C SER A 6 10.27 14.70 12.47
N GLY A 7 9.95 14.44 11.20
CA GLY A 7 8.65 13.93 10.79
C GLY A 7 7.65 15.02 10.38
N ARG A 8 6.63 14.58 9.63
CA ARG A 8 5.55 15.44 9.13
C ARG A 8 4.49 15.62 10.21
N GLN A 9 4.00 16.84 10.37
CA GLN A 9 2.95 17.15 11.35
C GLN A 9 1.58 16.60 10.95
N LEU A 10 1.27 16.51 9.66
CA LEU A 10 0.03 15.99 9.09
C LEU A 10 -1.24 16.68 9.65
N ASN A 11 -1.15 17.97 9.98
CA ASN A 11 -2.20 18.76 10.61
C ASN A 11 -2.83 18.10 11.86
N ARG A 12 -1.99 17.40 12.64
CA ARG A 12 -2.42 16.71 13.87
C ARG A 12 -1.55 17.10 15.04
N ASN A 13 -2.14 17.12 16.25
CA ASN A 13 -1.36 17.21 17.48
C ASN A 13 -0.54 15.92 17.68
N SER A 14 0.40 15.92 18.63
CA SER A 14 1.33 14.82 18.83
C SER A 14 0.65 13.51 19.24
N SER A 15 -0.34 13.57 20.15
CA SER A 15 -1.07 12.39 20.62
C SER A 15 -1.93 11.77 19.53
N HIS A 16 -2.69 12.57 18.78
CA HIS A 16 -3.50 12.11 17.66
C HIS A 16 -2.63 11.49 16.55
N ARG A 17 -1.48 12.11 16.22
CA ARG A 17 -0.54 11.58 15.22
C ARG A 17 0.05 10.25 15.69
N GLN A 18 0.42 10.13 16.95
CA GLN A 18 0.94 8.88 17.53
C GLN A 18 -0.12 7.77 17.50
N ALA A 19 -1.37 8.06 17.88
CA ALA A 19 -2.46 7.11 17.82
C ALA A 19 -2.75 6.66 16.39
N MET A 20 -2.77 7.58 15.42
CA MET A 20 -2.95 7.27 14.01
C MET A 20 -1.87 6.30 13.49
N PHE A 21 -0.59 6.58 13.74
CA PHE A 21 0.48 5.69 13.28
C PHE A 21 0.51 4.36 14.01
N ARG A 22 0.09 4.32 15.27
CA ARG A 22 -0.10 3.07 16.00
C ARG A 22 -1.12 2.17 15.28
N ASN A 23 -2.31 2.70 15.04
CA ASN A 23 -3.37 1.96 14.35
C ASN A 23 -2.94 1.53 12.95
N MET A 24 -2.29 2.42 12.19
CA MET A 24 -1.78 2.07 10.85
C MET A 24 -0.69 0.98 10.89
N ALA A 25 0.18 0.99 11.90
CA ALA A 25 1.19 -0.05 12.06
C ALA A 25 0.57 -1.40 12.44
N THR A 26 -0.43 -1.40 13.32
CA THR A 26 -1.21 -2.59 13.66
C THR A 26 -1.90 -3.15 12.42
N SER A 27 -2.64 -2.32 11.68
CA SER A 27 -3.29 -2.76 10.43
C SER A 27 -2.30 -3.28 9.39
N LEU A 28 -1.10 -2.68 9.29
CA LEU A 28 -0.07 -3.19 8.37
C LEU A 28 0.50 -4.55 8.81
N ILE A 29 0.61 -4.81 10.10
CA ILE A 29 1.04 -6.12 10.63
C ILE A 29 -0.04 -7.17 10.35
N ASP A 30 -1.31 -6.83 10.57
CA ASP A 30 -2.43 -7.76 10.44
C ASP A 30 -2.71 -8.13 8.98
N HIS A 31 -2.82 -7.14 8.10
CA HIS A 31 -3.21 -7.32 6.70
C HIS A 31 -2.02 -7.38 5.73
N GLU A 32 -0.81 -7.07 6.18
CA GLU A 32 0.43 -7.01 5.39
C GLU A 32 0.40 -6.00 4.23
N VAL A 33 -0.75 -5.45 3.89
CA VAL A 33 -0.96 -4.42 2.87
C VAL A 33 -2.02 -3.42 3.33
N ILE A 34 -1.75 -2.13 3.14
CA ILE A 34 -2.73 -1.06 3.41
C ILE A 34 -2.67 0.02 2.34
N ARG A 35 -3.81 0.66 2.06
CA ARG A 35 -3.89 1.82 1.17
C ARG A 35 -3.99 3.11 1.97
N THR A 36 -3.13 4.09 1.67
CA THR A 36 -3.10 5.37 2.37
C THR A 36 -2.53 6.50 1.50
N THR A 37 -2.45 7.72 2.02
CA THR A 37 -1.82 8.81 1.29
C THR A 37 -0.29 8.73 1.34
N VAL A 38 0.39 9.16 0.28
CA VAL A 38 1.87 9.16 0.16
C VAL A 38 2.58 9.80 1.37
N PRO A 39 2.15 10.95 1.92
CA PRO A 39 2.79 11.53 3.10
C PRO A 39 2.71 10.63 4.34
N LYS A 40 1.56 9.97 4.56
CA LYS A 40 1.38 9.03 5.69
C LYS A 40 2.21 7.76 5.49
N ALA A 41 2.21 7.20 4.27
CA ALA A 41 3.00 6.03 3.91
C ALA A 41 4.50 6.23 4.22
N LYS A 42 5.05 7.39 3.83
CA LYS A 42 6.47 7.71 4.07
C LYS A 42 6.82 7.82 5.55
N GLU A 43 5.92 8.34 6.39
CA GLU A 43 6.17 8.45 7.83
C GLU A 43 5.92 7.10 8.56
N LEU A 44 4.99 6.28 8.06
CA LEU A 44 4.69 4.97 8.64
C LEU A 44 5.91 4.05 8.69
N ARG A 45 6.78 4.09 7.67
CA ARG A 45 8.04 3.33 7.65
C ARG A 45 8.87 3.53 8.92
N ARG A 46 8.95 4.77 9.42
CA ARG A 46 9.72 5.12 10.63
C ARG A 46 9.15 4.52 11.91
N VAL A 47 7.89 4.10 11.88
CA VAL A 47 7.19 3.48 13.02
C VAL A 47 7.19 1.96 12.89
N ALA A 48 6.88 1.43 11.70
CA ALA A 48 6.70 0.01 11.48
C ALA A 48 8.02 -0.77 11.31
N GLU A 49 9.01 -0.21 10.59
CA GLU A 49 10.31 -0.90 10.41
C GLU A 49 11.03 -1.20 11.74
N PRO A 50 11.08 -0.28 12.73
CA PRO A 50 11.67 -0.60 14.03
C PRO A 50 10.91 -1.68 14.82
N LEU A 51 9.61 -1.89 14.57
CA LEU A 51 8.85 -2.98 15.19
C LEU A 51 9.26 -4.33 14.60
N ILE A 52 9.43 -4.42 13.29
CA ILE A 52 9.90 -5.62 12.61
C ILE A 52 11.35 -5.96 13.03
N THR A 53 12.22 -4.94 13.10
CA THR A 53 13.59 -5.15 13.58
C THR A 53 13.62 -5.69 15.02
N LEU A 54 12.73 -5.18 15.88
CA LEU A 54 12.60 -5.65 17.27
C LEU A 54 12.15 -7.12 17.35
N ALA A 55 11.30 -7.54 16.40
CA ALA A 55 10.74 -8.88 16.37
C ALA A 55 11.74 -9.97 15.95
N LYS A 56 12.87 -9.61 15.36
CA LYS A 56 13.93 -10.59 15.01
C LYS A 56 14.54 -11.27 16.24
N GLU A 57 14.54 -10.60 17.36
CA GLU A 57 15.01 -11.16 18.64
C GLU A 57 13.80 -11.36 19.56
N ASP A 58 13.33 -12.60 19.64
CA ASP A 58 12.20 -12.92 20.52
C ASP A 58 12.65 -12.96 21.99
N SER A 59 12.35 -11.88 22.69
CA SER A 59 12.54 -11.76 24.13
C SER A 59 11.31 -11.14 24.78
N VAL A 60 11.11 -11.46 26.06
CA VAL A 60 10.02 -10.87 26.86
C VAL A 60 10.12 -9.35 26.87
N ALA A 61 11.33 -8.78 26.93
CA ALA A 61 11.57 -7.35 26.88
C ALA A 61 11.13 -6.74 25.56
N ASN A 62 11.49 -7.36 24.43
CA ASN A 62 11.12 -6.92 23.09
C ASN A 62 9.60 -7.02 22.86
N ARG A 63 8.97 -8.12 23.30
CA ARG A 63 7.50 -8.26 23.25
C ARG A 63 6.78 -7.18 24.05
N ARG A 64 7.24 -6.85 25.26
CA ARG A 64 6.70 -5.75 26.08
C ARG A 64 6.88 -4.39 25.40
N LEU A 65 8.03 -4.14 24.78
CA LEU A 65 8.30 -2.90 24.07
C LEU A 65 7.44 -2.76 22.81
N ALA A 66 7.29 -3.85 22.04
CA ALA A 66 6.38 -3.88 20.87
C ALA A 66 4.94 -3.60 21.32
N PHE A 67 4.46 -4.26 22.38
CA PHE A 67 3.13 -4.02 22.94
C PHE A 67 2.95 -2.57 23.43
N ALA A 68 3.94 -1.98 24.08
CA ALA A 68 3.86 -0.57 24.47
C ALA A 68 3.67 0.39 23.29
N ARG A 69 4.19 0.02 22.11
CA ARG A 69 4.08 0.80 20.88
C ARG A 69 2.79 0.54 20.10
N THR A 70 2.34 -0.71 19.99
CA THR A 70 1.14 -1.11 19.24
C THR A 70 -0.14 -1.11 20.07
N ARG A 71 -0.06 -1.50 21.33
CA ARG A 71 -1.19 -1.70 22.25
C ARG A 71 -2.17 -2.80 21.81
N ASP A 72 -1.72 -3.69 20.94
CA ASP A 72 -2.48 -4.82 20.41
C ASP A 72 -1.72 -6.13 20.63
N LYS A 73 -2.37 -7.12 21.27
CA LYS A 73 -1.76 -8.41 21.57
C LYS A 73 -1.70 -9.33 20.36
N ALA A 74 -2.72 -9.30 19.49
CA ALA A 74 -2.78 -10.13 18.30
C ALA A 74 -1.67 -9.71 17.32
N ALA A 75 -1.57 -8.41 17.03
CA ALA A 75 -0.51 -7.86 16.19
C ALA A 75 0.89 -8.18 16.74
N VAL A 76 1.10 -8.11 18.06
CA VAL A 76 2.39 -8.53 18.65
C VAL A 76 2.61 -10.02 18.48
N GLY A 77 1.58 -10.86 18.62
CA GLY A 77 1.66 -12.29 18.33
C GLY A 77 2.19 -12.51 16.91
N LYS A 78 1.46 -12.05 15.89
CA LYS A 78 1.84 -12.18 14.47
C LYS A 78 3.25 -11.61 14.19
N LEU A 79 3.57 -10.48 14.78
CA LEU A 79 4.87 -9.82 14.61
C LEU A 79 6.05 -10.73 15.00
N PHE A 80 5.96 -11.45 16.14
CA PHE A 80 7.06 -12.31 16.63
C PHE A 80 7.00 -13.74 16.10
N THR A 81 5.80 -14.28 15.81
CA THR A 81 5.67 -15.66 15.32
C THR A 81 5.89 -15.79 13.82
N GLU A 82 5.49 -14.79 13.02
CA GLU A 82 5.51 -14.85 11.56
C GLU A 82 6.53 -13.88 10.96
N LEU A 83 6.38 -12.56 11.25
CA LEU A 83 7.19 -11.54 10.59
C LEU A 83 8.65 -11.53 11.06
N GLY A 84 8.91 -11.77 12.36
CA GLY A 84 10.26 -11.87 12.89
C GLY A 84 11.11 -12.91 12.17
N PRO A 85 10.70 -14.18 12.13
CA PRO A 85 11.38 -15.23 11.38
C PRO A 85 11.50 -14.95 9.87
N ARG A 86 10.42 -14.44 9.23
CA ARG A 86 10.41 -14.10 7.79
C ARG A 86 11.51 -13.11 7.43
N TYR A 87 11.72 -12.09 8.25
CA TYR A 87 12.71 -11.03 7.99
C TYR A 87 14.06 -11.22 8.68
N GLN A 88 14.34 -12.39 9.26
CA GLN A 88 15.57 -12.63 10.02
C GLN A 88 16.84 -12.29 9.23
N SER A 89 16.91 -12.68 7.96
CA SER A 89 18.06 -12.45 7.09
C SER A 89 18.14 -11.06 6.46
N ARG A 90 17.02 -10.31 6.45
CA ARG A 90 16.95 -8.99 5.77
C ARG A 90 17.46 -7.90 6.71
N PRO A 91 18.48 -7.08 6.34
CA PRO A 91 19.05 -6.06 7.23
C PRO A 91 18.15 -4.83 7.43
N GLY A 92 17.09 -4.67 6.62
CA GLY A 92 16.15 -3.53 6.68
C GLY A 92 15.37 -3.39 5.39
N GLY A 93 14.53 -2.35 5.28
CA GLY A 93 13.70 -2.12 4.10
C GLY A 93 12.60 -3.17 3.97
N TYR A 94 11.86 -3.40 5.06
CA TYR A 94 10.79 -4.40 5.11
C TYR A 94 9.51 -3.94 4.42
N ILE A 95 9.41 -2.65 4.11
CA ILE A 95 8.19 -2.02 3.60
C ILE A 95 8.43 -1.44 2.21
N ARG A 96 7.56 -1.80 1.27
CA ARG A 96 7.48 -1.23 -0.07
C ARG A 96 6.33 -0.23 -0.13
N ILE A 97 6.54 0.90 -0.82
CA ILE A 97 5.50 1.92 -1.04
C ILE A 97 5.33 2.11 -2.54
N LEU A 98 4.16 1.72 -3.04
CA LEU A 98 3.76 1.87 -4.43
C LEU A 98 2.79 3.05 -4.54
N LYS A 99 3.06 3.99 -5.43
CA LYS A 99 2.14 5.11 -5.69
C LYS A 99 1.01 4.62 -6.58
N CYS A 100 -0.24 4.89 -6.22
CA CYS A 100 -1.44 4.44 -6.92
C CYS A 100 -2.39 5.61 -7.24
N GLY A 101 -1.89 6.59 -8.00
CA GLY A 101 -2.71 7.71 -8.49
C GLY A 101 -3.20 8.66 -7.40
N PHE A 102 -4.38 9.23 -7.64
CA PHE A 102 -5.02 10.23 -6.79
C PHE A 102 -6.38 9.71 -6.28
N ARG A 103 -6.78 10.20 -5.11
CA ARG A 103 -8.08 9.86 -4.54
C ARG A 103 -9.17 10.70 -5.19
N THR A 104 -10.27 10.06 -5.57
CA THR A 104 -11.47 10.75 -6.08
C THR A 104 -11.99 11.73 -5.03
N GLY A 105 -12.36 12.92 -5.43
CA GLY A 105 -12.90 14.00 -4.58
C GLY A 105 -11.86 15.04 -4.21
N ASP A 106 -10.78 14.68 -3.47
CA ASP A 106 -9.78 15.66 -2.98
C ASP A 106 -8.43 15.59 -3.69
N ALA A 107 -8.29 14.75 -4.73
CA ALA A 107 -7.07 14.56 -5.50
C ALA A 107 -5.81 14.32 -4.64
N ALA A 108 -5.96 13.74 -3.44
CA ALA A 108 -4.84 13.42 -2.59
C ALA A 108 -3.99 12.30 -3.20
N PRO A 109 -2.64 12.44 -3.28
CA PRO A 109 -1.80 11.38 -3.82
C PRO A 109 -1.83 10.14 -2.91
N MET A 110 -2.23 9.01 -3.48
CA MET A 110 -2.40 7.74 -2.79
C MET A 110 -1.19 6.82 -2.95
N ALA A 111 -1.03 5.92 -2.01
CA ALA A 111 -0.03 4.87 -2.05
C ALA A 111 -0.54 3.59 -1.38
N ILE A 112 -0.12 2.47 -1.92
CA ILE A 112 -0.19 1.16 -1.28
C ILE A 112 1.10 0.97 -0.51
N VAL A 113 0.99 0.54 0.73
CA VAL A 113 2.10 0.19 1.61
C VAL A 113 1.99 -1.30 1.88
N GLU A 114 2.99 -2.05 1.51
CA GLU A 114 3.01 -3.50 1.67
C GLU A 114 4.29 -3.98 2.35
N LEU A 115 4.21 -5.10 3.02
CA LEU A 115 5.37 -5.82 3.52
C LEU A 115 6.03 -6.58 2.35
N VAL A 116 7.35 -6.44 2.23
CA VAL A 116 8.13 -7.16 1.21
C VAL A 116 8.10 -8.66 1.55
N ASP A 117 8.05 -9.52 0.53
CA ASP A 117 8.00 -10.99 0.69
C ASP A 117 6.75 -11.49 1.44
N ARG A 118 5.63 -10.72 1.40
CA ARG A 118 4.35 -11.25 1.86
C ARG A 118 3.94 -12.44 0.96
N PRO A 119 3.30 -13.49 1.52
CA PRO A 119 2.65 -14.48 0.69
C PRO A 119 1.58 -13.74 -0.14
N ILE A 120 1.65 -13.89 -1.45
CA ILE A 120 0.55 -13.49 -2.32
C ILE A 120 -0.46 -14.62 -2.13
N GLU A 121 -1.46 -14.40 -1.30
CA GLU A 121 -2.69 -15.16 -1.43
C GLU A 121 -3.18 -14.82 -2.83
N ASP A 122 -3.38 -15.83 -3.67
CA ASP A 122 -4.09 -15.66 -4.92
C ASP A 122 -5.41 -15.00 -4.54
N VAL A 123 -5.46 -13.68 -4.70
CA VAL A 123 -6.73 -12.97 -4.67
C VAL A 123 -7.40 -13.56 -5.89
N ASP A 124 -8.41 -14.39 -5.68
CA ASP A 124 -9.37 -14.69 -6.70
C ASP A 124 -9.74 -13.31 -7.25
N LEU A 125 -9.18 -12.97 -8.41
CA LEU A 125 -9.60 -11.79 -9.16
C LEU A 125 -11.04 -12.12 -9.44
N ASP A 126 -11.94 -11.52 -8.67
CA ASP A 126 -13.37 -11.67 -8.88
C ASP A 126 -13.60 -11.56 -10.39
N ASP A 127 -14.27 -12.55 -10.97
CA ASP A 127 -14.52 -12.63 -12.41
C ASP A 127 -15.09 -11.32 -12.99
N GLU A 128 -15.69 -10.46 -12.14
CA GLU A 128 -16.11 -9.10 -12.46
C GLU A 128 -14.95 -8.18 -12.95
N VAL A 129 -13.70 -8.39 -12.49
CA VAL A 129 -12.57 -7.55 -12.96
C VAL A 129 -12.09 -8.01 -14.32
N LEU A 130 -12.15 -9.31 -14.61
CA LEU A 130 -11.81 -9.84 -15.92
C LEU A 130 -12.85 -9.41 -16.98
N GLU A 131 -14.15 -9.48 -16.65
CA GLU A 131 -15.21 -8.99 -17.55
C GLU A 131 -15.07 -7.49 -17.88
N THR A 132 -14.58 -6.67 -16.95
CA THR A 132 -14.37 -5.23 -17.22
C THR A 132 -13.14 -4.96 -18.07
N VAL A 133 -12.12 -5.80 -18.05
CA VAL A 133 -10.94 -5.66 -18.90
C VAL A 133 -11.26 -6.09 -20.32
N ASP A 134 -11.94 -7.23 -20.47
CA ASP A 134 -12.39 -7.73 -21.80
C ASP A 134 -13.39 -6.75 -22.46
N ALA A 135 -14.30 -6.14 -21.67
CA ALA A 135 -15.23 -5.14 -22.17
C ALA A 135 -14.55 -3.82 -22.62
N VAL A 136 -13.38 -3.48 -22.07
CA VAL A 136 -12.62 -2.29 -22.49
C VAL A 136 -11.84 -2.58 -23.78
N GLU A 137 -11.25 -3.76 -23.92
CA GLU A 137 -10.57 -4.17 -25.17
C GLU A 137 -11.56 -4.25 -26.32
N ASP A 138 -12.77 -4.80 -26.12
CA ASP A 138 -13.82 -4.85 -27.14
C ASP A 138 -14.31 -3.45 -27.60
N ILE A 139 -14.25 -2.43 -26.74
CA ILE A 139 -14.60 -1.05 -27.08
C ILE A 139 -13.50 -0.38 -27.91
N GLU A 140 -12.23 -0.58 -27.56
CA GLU A 140 -11.11 -0.04 -28.34
C GLU A 140 -11.03 -0.66 -29.74
N ASP A 141 -11.27 -1.96 -29.86
CA ASP A 141 -11.30 -2.63 -31.15
C ASP A 141 -12.52 -2.20 -32.01
N ALA A 142 -13.66 -1.89 -31.39
CA ALA A 142 -14.84 -1.39 -32.11
C ALA A 142 -14.65 0.04 -32.66
N GLU A 143 -14.02 0.95 -31.89
CA GLU A 143 -13.71 2.31 -32.35
C GLU A 143 -12.70 2.30 -33.52
N ILE A 144 -11.68 1.44 -33.48
CA ILE A 144 -10.69 1.30 -34.57
C ILE A 144 -11.34 0.81 -35.86
N VAL A 145 -12.31 -0.09 -35.77
CA VAL A 145 -13.02 -0.61 -36.93
C VAL A 145 -13.97 0.44 -37.57
N GLU A 146 -14.61 1.29 -36.72
CA GLU A 146 -15.45 2.38 -37.24
C GLU A 146 -14.62 3.49 -37.90
N GLU A 147 -13.48 3.91 -37.35
CA GLU A 147 -12.60 4.90 -37.97
C GLU A 147 -12.05 4.40 -39.32
N THR A 148 -11.61 3.14 -39.42
CA THR A 148 -11.08 2.58 -40.66
C THR A 148 -12.17 2.40 -41.75
N SER A 149 -13.41 2.15 -41.35
CA SER A 149 -14.53 2.05 -42.32
C SER A 149 -14.98 3.43 -42.81
N ALA A 150 -14.91 4.47 -41.99
CA ALA A 150 -15.24 5.85 -42.38
C ALA A 150 -14.22 6.45 -43.35
N GLU A 151 -12.92 6.21 -43.15
CA GLU A 151 -11.86 6.64 -44.09
C GLU A 151 -11.96 5.93 -45.45
N ALA A 152 -12.37 4.67 -45.48
CA ALA A 152 -12.55 3.93 -46.73
C ALA A 152 -13.76 4.42 -47.58
N GLU A 153 -14.80 4.97 -46.94
CA GLU A 153 -15.96 5.54 -47.64
C GLU A 153 -15.71 6.97 -48.20
N GLU A 154 -14.84 7.77 -47.57
CA GLU A 154 -14.44 9.08 -48.09
C GLU A 154 -13.55 8.99 -49.30
N ASP A 155 -12.60 8.04 -49.36
CA ASP A 155 -11.70 7.84 -50.48
C ASP A 155 -12.41 7.36 -51.78
N VAL A 156 -13.60 6.76 -51.69
CA VAL A 156 -14.41 6.33 -52.82
C VAL A 156 -15.25 7.49 -53.42
N LYS A 157 -15.60 8.51 -52.61
CA LYS A 157 -16.39 9.66 -53.09
C LYS A 157 -15.58 10.72 -53.80
N ASP A 158 -14.26 10.80 -53.57
CA ASP A 158 -13.39 11.78 -54.21
C ASP A 158 -12.85 11.35 -55.59
N LYS A 159 -13.15 10.11 -56.03
CA LYS A 159 -12.75 9.53 -57.31
C LYS A 159 -13.89 9.31 -58.35
N SER A 160 -15.08 9.95 -58.14
CA SER A 160 -16.18 9.85 -59.11
C SER A 160 -16.46 11.17 -59.84
#